data_2fddf51505df71fe0f08e1c26e609169
#
_entry.id   2fddf51505df71fe0f08e1c26e609169
#
_cell.length_a   1.000
_cell.length_b   1.000
_cell.length_c   1.000
_cell.angle_alpha   90.00
_cell.angle_beta   90.00
_cell.angle_gamma   90.00
#
_symmetry.space_group_name_H-M   'P 1'
#
loop_
_entity.id
_entity.type
_entity.pdbx_description
1 polymer ?
#
loop_
_entity_poly.entity_id
_entity_poly.type
_entity_poly.pdbx_seq_one_letter_code
_entity_poly.pdbx_strand_id
1 'polypeptide(L)'
;SVSGTETTKENLKNDGLDKIKIFIDSICLEKADYEEQHRKCCDELLGIYKGKTDERYPFTYGIAQKWINMTMKYLYIILSILGKYKENHEFYRDYFEKLIRIESEMDVPLDSFLLEYISNSPKKKKYQERREQGAMDIQVLQKNGQKGYYSDKVLAWSKYENYEPYRELQSTL
;
A
#
# COMPACT_ATOMS: atom_id res chain seq x y z
N SER A 1 -1.72 -10.36 15.02
CA SER A 1 -0.37 -10.85 15.40
C SER A 1 -0.14 -12.24 14.81
N VAL A 2 1.08 -12.55 14.43
CA VAL A 2 1.47 -13.88 13.94
C VAL A 2 1.54 -14.85 15.13
N SER A 3 0.92 -16.02 15.00
CA SER A 3 1.00 -17.08 15.99
C SER A 3 2.28 -17.92 15.81
N GLY A 4 2.84 -18.43 16.89
CA GLY A 4 4.02 -19.30 16.86
C GLY A 4 5.20 -18.83 17.70
N THR A 5 6.31 -19.57 17.63
CA THR A 5 7.58 -19.23 18.28
C THR A 5 8.21 -18.00 17.64
N GLU A 6 9.18 -17.36 18.32
CA GLU A 6 9.93 -16.19 17.78
C GLU A 6 10.61 -16.53 16.46
N THR A 7 11.25 -17.70 16.37
CA THR A 7 11.86 -18.19 15.12
C THR A 7 10.85 -18.34 13.97
N THR A 8 9.64 -18.82 14.27
CA THR A 8 8.57 -18.94 13.27
C THR A 8 8.15 -17.56 12.75
N LYS A 9 8.02 -16.57 13.64
CA LYS A 9 7.65 -15.20 13.27
C LYS A 9 8.73 -14.54 12.41
N GLU A 10 9.99 -14.74 12.76
CA GLU A 10 11.11 -14.22 12.01
C GLU A 10 11.21 -14.84 10.61
N ASN A 11 11.04 -16.15 10.49
CA ASN A 11 11.00 -16.83 9.19
C ASN A 11 9.87 -16.29 8.30
N LEU A 12 8.65 -16.14 8.84
CA LEU A 12 7.53 -15.57 8.09
C LEU A 12 7.77 -14.14 7.64
N LYS A 13 8.42 -13.34 8.48
CA LYS A 13 8.82 -11.97 8.12
C LYS A 13 9.83 -11.98 6.98
N ASN A 14 10.83 -12.86 7.03
CA ASN A 14 11.85 -12.96 6.00
C ASN A 14 11.25 -13.46 4.68
N ASP A 15 10.38 -14.48 4.71
CA ASP A 15 9.64 -14.94 3.53
C ASP A 15 8.84 -13.80 2.88
N GLY A 16 8.17 -12.96 3.69
CA GLY A 16 7.44 -11.80 3.20
C GLY A 16 8.35 -10.73 2.60
N LEU A 17 9.49 -10.44 3.22
CA LEU A 17 10.48 -9.49 2.71
C LEU A 17 11.08 -9.96 1.38
N ASP A 18 11.33 -11.26 1.23
CA ASP A 18 11.82 -11.84 -0.03
C ASP A 18 10.82 -11.63 -1.17
N LYS A 19 9.51 -11.76 -0.90
CA LYS A 19 8.48 -11.51 -1.91
C LYS A 19 8.44 -10.04 -2.34
N ILE A 20 8.54 -9.12 -1.38
CA ILE A 20 8.60 -7.69 -1.67
C ILE A 20 9.87 -7.34 -2.46
N LYS A 21 11.00 -7.97 -2.14
CA LYS A 21 12.24 -7.79 -2.90
C LYS A 21 12.09 -8.26 -4.35
N ILE A 22 11.53 -9.46 -4.58
CA ILE A 22 11.26 -9.99 -5.92
C ILE A 22 10.35 -9.04 -6.70
N PHE A 23 9.31 -8.49 -6.06
CA PHE A 23 8.44 -7.47 -6.66
C PHE A 23 9.24 -6.24 -7.10
N ILE A 24 10.07 -5.67 -6.21
CA ILE A 24 10.89 -4.49 -6.52
C ILE A 24 11.84 -4.78 -7.69
N ASP A 25 12.49 -5.93 -7.68
CA ASP A 25 13.41 -6.33 -8.75
C ASP A 25 12.67 -6.46 -10.09
N SER A 26 11.48 -7.06 -10.11
CA SER A 26 10.69 -7.25 -11.33
C SER A 26 10.28 -5.93 -11.98
N ILE A 27 9.77 -4.97 -11.19
CA ILE A 27 9.37 -3.66 -11.71
C ILE A 27 10.57 -2.77 -12.07
N CYS A 28 11.66 -2.87 -11.34
CA CYS A 28 12.85 -2.05 -11.59
C CYS A 28 13.74 -2.61 -12.71
N LEU A 29 13.90 -3.91 -12.80
CA LEU A 29 14.87 -4.56 -13.71
C LEU A 29 14.23 -5.07 -14.99
N GLU A 30 13.02 -5.64 -14.91
CA GLU A 30 12.39 -6.37 -16.00
C GLU A 30 11.35 -5.57 -16.77
N LYS A 31 11.06 -4.31 -16.34
CA LYS A 31 9.99 -3.47 -16.90
C LYS A 31 8.63 -4.17 -16.90
N ALA A 32 8.41 -5.00 -15.89
CA ALA A 32 7.14 -5.69 -15.73
C ALA A 32 6.02 -4.69 -15.40
N ASP A 33 4.80 -5.05 -15.75
CA ASP A 33 3.59 -4.26 -15.43
C ASP A 33 3.45 -4.11 -13.90
N TYR A 34 3.39 -2.86 -13.42
CA TYR A 34 3.35 -2.56 -11.99
C TYR A 34 2.12 -3.16 -11.33
N GLU A 35 0.94 -2.98 -11.93
CA GLU A 35 -0.32 -3.45 -11.36
C GLU A 35 -0.36 -4.98 -11.22
N GLU A 36 0.07 -5.69 -12.27
CA GLU A 36 0.15 -7.14 -12.28
C GLU A 36 1.10 -7.65 -11.19
N GLN A 37 2.30 -7.07 -11.11
CA GLN A 37 3.30 -7.49 -10.12
C GLN A 37 2.91 -7.12 -8.69
N HIS A 38 2.27 -5.96 -8.49
CA HIS A 38 1.73 -5.56 -7.20
C HIS A 38 0.66 -6.54 -6.71
N ARG A 39 -0.30 -6.88 -7.57
CA ARG A 39 -1.34 -7.87 -7.28
C ARG A 39 -0.73 -9.23 -6.93
N LYS A 40 0.19 -9.72 -7.77
CA LYS A 40 0.90 -10.98 -7.55
C LYS A 40 1.62 -11.00 -6.20
N CYS A 41 2.34 -9.94 -5.85
CA CYS A 41 3.02 -9.83 -4.57
C CYS A 41 2.04 -9.84 -3.39
N CYS A 42 0.91 -9.15 -3.49
CA CYS A 42 -0.15 -9.19 -2.48
C CYS A 42 -0.69 -10.62 -2.28
N ASP A 43 -0.97 -11.34 -3.37
CA ASP A 43 -1.49 -12.72 -3.32
C ASP A 43 -0.46 -13.68 -2.69
N GLU A 44 0.83 -13.51 -3.01
CA GLU A 44 1.91 -14.31 -2.42
C GLU A 44 2.06 -14.03 -0.91
N LEU A 45 1.98 -12.76 -0.49
CA LEU A 45 1.98 -12.39 0.94
C LEU A 45 0.78 -13.00 1.67
N LEU A 46 -0.42 -12.93 1.09
CA LEU A 46 -1.61 -13.57 1.64
C LEU A 46 -1.38 -15.08 1.80
N GLY A 47 -0.79 -15.75 0.82
CA GLY A 47 -0.45 -17.16 0.88
C GLY A 47 0.51 -17.52 2.03
N ILE A 48 1.55 -16.70 2.24
CA ILE A 48 2.52 -16.89 3.33
C ILE A 48 1.86 -16.83 4.70
N TYR A 49 0.94 -15.86 4.91
CA TYR A 49 0.34 -15.61 6.22
C TYR A 49 -0.99 -16.32 6.46
N LYS A 50 -1.54 -17.02 5.45
CA LYS A 50 -2.81 -17.78 5.55
C LYS A 50 -2.75 -18.80 6.67
N GLY A 51 -3.69 -18.70 7.62
CA GLY A 51 -3.77 -19.62 8.77
C GLY A 51 -2.64 -19.48 9.79
N LYS A 52 -1.74 -18.49 9.63
CA LYS A 52 -0.61 -18.27 10.54
C LYS A 52 -0.74 -17.02 11.40
N THR A 53 -1.84 -16.31 11.27
CA THR A 53 -2.20 -15.15 12.09
C THR A 53 -3.36 -15.49 13.02
N ASP A 54 -3.53 -14.68 14.08
CA ASP A 54 -4.68 -14.77 14.98
C ASP A 54 -5.97 -14.54 14.16
N GLU A 55 -6.96 -15.42 14.30
CA GLU A 55 -8.24 -15.32 13.58
C GLU A 55 -8.96 -13.98 13.80
N ARG A 56 -8.76 -13.35 14.97
CA ARG A 56 -9.30 -12.02 15.28
C ARG A 56 -8.62 -10.91 14.50
N TYR A 57 -7.39 -11.16 14.02
CA TYR A 57 -6.57 -10.19 13.29
C TYR A 57 -5.94 -10.87 12.07
N PRO A 58 -6.76 -11.27 11.09
CA PRO A 58 -6.27 -11.96 9.90
C PRO A 58 -5.35 -11.04 9.09
N PHE A 59 -4.40 -11.65 8.40
CA PHE A 59 -3.63 -10.94 7.39
C PHE A 59 -4.50 -10.79 6.14
N THR A 60 -4.80 -9.55 5.76
CA THR A 60 -5.74 -9.23 4.69
C THR A 60 -5.04 -8.60 3.49
N TYR A 61 -5.74 -8.48 2.37
CA TYR A 61 -5.27 -7.75 1.20
C TYR A 61 -4.88 -6.30 1.55
N GLY A 62 -5.70 -5.63 2.36
CA GLY A 62 -5.40 -4.28 2.84
C GLY A 62 -4.08 -4.17 3.61
N ILE A 63 -3.70 -5.20 4.38
CA ILE A 63 -2.41 -5.25 5.07
C ILE A 63 -1.27 -5.48 4.08
N ALA A 64 -1.44 -6.42 3.13
CA ALA A 64 -0.44 -6.72 2.12
C ALA A 64 -0.11 -5.49 1.27
N GLN A 65 -1.12 -4.85 0.67
CA GLN A 65 -0.93 -3.65 -0.15
C GLN A 65 -0.27 -2.50 0.63
N LYS A 66 -0.67 -2.29 1.88
CA LYS A 66 -0.06 -1.24 2.69
C LYS A 66 1.41 -1.52 2.95
N TRP A 67 1.78 -2.76 3.20
CA TRP A 67 3.18 -3.13 3.40
C TRP A 67 4.00 -2.84 2.14
N ILE A 68 3.54 -3.27 0.96
CA ILE A 68 4.20 -3.02 -0.31
C ILE A 68 4.31 -1.51 -0.56
N ASN A 69 3.19 -0.78 -0.52
CA ASN A 69 3.15 0.64 -0.86
C ASN A 69 3.97 1.51 0.11
N MET A 70 3.99 1.18 1.40
CA MET A 70 4.86 1.85 2.36
C MET A 70 6.34 1.58 2.07
N THR A 71 6.68 0.34 1.69
CA THR A 71 8.05 -0.01 1.29
C THR A 71 8.46 0.79 0.05
N MET A 72 7.62 0.84 -0.98
CA MET A 72 7.88 1.61 -2.19
C MET A 72 8.04 3.11 -1.91
N LYS A 73 7.14 3.68 -1.11
CA LYS A 73 7.22 5.08 -0.68
C LYS A 73 8.55 5.39 0.02
N TYR A 74 8.95 4.57 1.00
CA TYR A 74 10.19 4.82 1.71
C TYR A 74 11.44 4.58 0.84
N LEU A 75 11.40 3.57 -0.01
CA LEU A 75 12.47 3.33 -0.97
C LEU A 75 12.65 4.53 -1.91
N TYR A 76 11.56 5.07 -2.47
CA TYR A 76 11.58 6.27 -3.30
C TYR A 76 12.17 7.47 -2.55
N ILE A 77 11.75 7.73 -1.32
CA ILE A 77 12.26 8.84 -0.50
C ILE A 77 13.77 8.67 -0.23
N ILE A 78 14.19 7.48 0.20
CA ILE A 78 15.60 7.20 0.51
C ILE A 78 16.46 7.37 -0.73
N LEU A 79 16.07 6.77 -1.86
CA LEU A 79 16.83 6.87 -3.10
C LEU A 79 16.85 8.30 -3.66
N SER A 80 15.77 9.08 -3.49
CA SER A 80 15.74 10.49 -3.90
C SER A 80 16.70 11.36 -3.09
N ILE A 81 16.91 11.03 -1.83
CA ILE A 81 17.90 11.70 -0.97
C ILE A 81 19.31 11.26 -1.37
N LEU A 82 19.57 9.96 -1.49
CA LEU A 82 20.87 9.41 -1.83
C LEU A 82 21.32 9.81 -3.24
N GLY A 83 20.41 9.85 -4.21
CA GLY A 83 20.70 10.27 -5.58
C GLY A 83 21.15 11.73 -5.72
N LYS A 84 20.87 12.59 -4.71
CA LYS A 84 21.38 13.97 -4.64
C LYS A 84 22.85 14.06 -4.19
N TYR A 85 23.32 13.05 -3.47
CA TYR A 85 24.72 12.97 -3.02
C TYR A 85 25.54 12.23 -4.10
N LYS A 86 26.03 13.00 -5.08
CA LYS A 86 26.63 12.54 -6.34
C LYS A 86 27.88 11.64 -6.23
N GLU A 87 28.43 11.43 -5.06
CA GLU A 87 29.80 10.91 -4.95
C GLU A 87 29.90 9.39 -4.81
N ASN A 88 28.84 8.64 -4.65
CA ASN A 88 29.11 7.29 -4.18
C ASN A 88 28.38 6.10 -4.79
N HIS A 89 27.39 6.17 -5.65
CA HIS A 89 26.81 4.87 -6.04
C HIS A 89 26.02 4.89 -7.35
N GLU A 90 26.65 4.46 -8.45
CA GLU A 90 25.99 4.07 -9.71
C GLU A 90 24.79 3.15 -9.45
N PHE A 91 24.95 2.18 -8.52
CA PHE A 91 23.88 1.27 -8.11
C PHE A 91 22.61 1.98 -7.62
N TYR A 92 22.72 2.95 -6.71
CA TYR A 92 21.53 3.68 -6.20
C TYR A 92 20.92 4.60 -7.26
N ARG A 93 21.74 5.18 -8.12
CA ARG A 93 21.26 6.01 -9.22
C ARG A 93 20.39 5.22 -10.18
N ASP A 94 20.80 4.01 -10.55
CA ASP A 94 20.07 3.16 -11.47
C ASP A 94 18.70 2.75 -10.91
N TYR A 95 18.64 2.36 -9.65
CA TYR A 95 17.35 2.07 -8.99
C TYR A 95 16.45 3.31 -8.91
N PHE A 96 17.01 4.47 -8.58
CA PHE A 96 16.27 5.72 -8.52
C PHE A 96 15.70 6.12 -9.88
N GLU A 97 16.50 6.08 -10.94
CA GLU A 97 16.05 6.39 -12.30
C GLU A 97 14.94 5.44 -12.77
N LYS A 98 14.97 4.19 -12.33
CA LYS A 98 13.93 3.21 -12.61
C LYS A 98 12.65 3.50 -11.84
N LEU A 99 12.75 3.83 -10.55
CA LEU A 99 11.61 4.19 -9.72
C LEU A 99 10.91 5.47 -10.18
N ILE A 100 11.67 6.49 -10.63
CA ILE A 100 11.08 7.70 -11.20
C ILE A 100 10.22 7.38 -12.42
N ARG A 101 10.62 6.41 -13.26
CA ARG A 101 9.85 6.04 -14.45
C ARG A 101 8.48 5.45 -14.15
N ILE A 102 8.36 4.77 -13.02
CA ILE A 102 7.10 4.14 -12.57
C ILE A 102 6.38 4.97 -11.48
N GLU A 103 6.86 6.18 -11.17
CA GLU A 103 6.28 7.01 -10.10
C GLU A 103 4.77 7.23 -10.29
N SER A 104 4.34 7.49 -11.52
CA SER A 104 2.93 7.68 -11.86
C SER A 104 2.08 6.40 -11.76
N GLU A 105 2.71 5.24 -11.70
CA GLU A 105 2.04 3.94 -11.57
C GLU A 105 1.97 3.48 -10.12
N MET A 106 2.79 4.08 -9.24
CA MET A 106 2.88 3.67 -7.84
C MET A 106 1.60 4.00 -7.07
N ASP A 107 1.10 2.98 -6.40
CA ASP A 107 -0.09 3.11 -5.58
C ASP A 107 0.13 3.94 -4.31
N VAL A 108 -0.86 4.74 -3.94
CA VAL A 108 -0.84 5.49 -2.69
C VAL A 108 -1.10 4.55 -1.50
N PRO A 109 -0.27 4.57 -0.45
CA PRO A 109 -0.55 3.79 0.76
C PRO A 109 -1.87 4.20 1.38
N LEU A 110 -2.88 3.32 1.32
CA LEU A 110 -4.16 3.57 1.96
C LEU A 110 -4.04 3.44 3.48
N ASP A 111 -4.51 4.45 4.20
CA ASP A 111 -4.65 4.41 5.64
C ASP A 111 -5.96 5.10 6.09
N SER A 112 -6.25 5.03 7.38
CA SER A 112 -7.49 5.60 7.92
C SER A 112 -7.56 7.12 7.75
N PHE A 113 -6.42 7.81 7.79
CA PHE A 113 -6.38 9.27 7.60
C PHE A 113 -6.70 9.65 6.16
N LEU A 114 -6.10 8.95 5.19
CA LEU A 114 -6.38 9.17 3.78
C LEU A 114 -7.85 8.85 3.48
N LEU A 115 -8.34 7.69 3.90
CA LEU A 115 -9.72 7.27 3.68
C LEU A 115 -10.73 8.25 4.31
N GLU A 116 -10.46 8.76 5.52
CA GLU A 116 -11.27 9.80 6.13
C GLU A 116 -11.17 11.15 5.40
N TYR A 117 -10.02 11.46 4.83
CA TYR A 117 -9.77 12.71 4.10
C TYR A 117 -10.52 12.76 2.77
N ILE A 118 -10.45 11.68 1.98
CA ILE A 118 -11.08 11.59 0.65
C ILE A 118 -12.59 11.33 0.73
N SER A 119 -13.06 10.72 1.81
CA SER A 119 -14.50 10.52 2.05
C SER A 119 -15.14 11.74 2.70
N ASN A 120 -16.42 11.96 2.41
CA ASN A 120 -17.15 13.07 2.98
C ASN A 120 -17.33 12.92 4.50
N SER A 121 -16.64 13.73 5.31
CA SER A 121 -16.86 13.79 6.75
C SER A 121 -17.57 15.08 7.16
N PRO A 122 -18.90 15.06 7.35
CA PRO A 122 -19.64 16.22 7.84
C PRO A 122 -19.27 16.62 9.28
N LYS A 123 -18.59 15.76 10.03
CA LYS A 123 -18.32 15.95 11.45
C LYS A 123 -16.99 16.63 11.79
N LYS A 124 -16.07 16.73 10.86
CA LYS A 124 -14.73 17.31 11.15
C LYS A 124 -14.55 18.63 10.39
N LYS A 125 -14.78 19.75 11.06
CA LYS A 125 -14.61 21.13 10.57
C LYS A 125 -13.25 21.35 9.84
N LYS A 126 -12.19 20.69 10.31
CA LYS A 126 -10.86 20.72 9.71
C LYS A 126 -10.81 20.16 8.28
N TYR A 127 -11.70 19.24 7.92
CA TYR A 127 -11.77 18.68 6.57
C TYR A 127 -12.72 19.46 5.66
N GLN A 128 -13.70 20.19 6.23
CA GLN A 128 -14.56 21.09 5.45
C GLN A 128 -13.78 22.26 4.84
N GLU A 129 -12.87 22.86 5.61
CA GLU A 129 -11.99 23.95 5.11
C GLU A 129 -11.11 23.50 3.95
N ARG A 130 -10.68 22.23 3.92
CA ARG A 130 -9.87 21.66 2.83
C ARG A 130 -10.67 21.30 1.58
N ARG A 131 -11.97 21.03 1.73
CA ARG A 131 -12.90 20.82 0.62
C ARG A 131 -13.16 22.09 -0.18
N GLU A 132 -13.27 23.20 0.50
CA GLU A 132 -13.36 24.52 -0.13
C GLU A 132 -12.12 24.82 -1.00
N GLN A 133 -11.03 24.08 -0.78
CA GLN A 133 -9.79 24.14 -1.56
C GLN A 133 -9.70 23.09 -2.69
N GLY A 134 -10.78 22.42 -3.03
CA GLY A 134 -10.84 21.52 -4.21
C GLY A 134 -10.60 20.04 -3.95
N ALA A 135 -10.71 19.56 -2.71
CA ALA A 135 -10.66 18.12 -2.42
C ALA A 135 -11.87 17.41 -3.05
N MET A 136 -11.61 16.38 -3.85
CA MET A 136 -12.68 15.58 -4.48
C MET A 136 -13.38 14.69 -3.48
N ASP A 137 -14.71 14.61 -3.58
CA ASP A 137 -15.51 13.62 -2.84
C ASP A 137 -15.40 12.26 -3.54
N ILE A 138 -14.61 11.37 -2.97
CA ILE A 138 -14.42 10.01 -3.48
C ILE A 138 -15.29 9.04 -2.67
N GLN A 139 -15.99 8.16 -3.37
CA GLN A 139 -16.71 7.06 -2.72
C GLN A 139 -15.73 6.01 -2.21
N VAL A 140 -15.84 5.65 -0.95
CA VAL A 140 -15.02 4.62 -0.31
C VAL A 140 -15.87 3.44 0.15
N LEU A 141 -15.26 2.27 0.28
CA LEU A 141 -15.94 1.07 0.79
C LEU A 141 -16.34 1.29 2.25
N GLN A 142 -17.61 1.05 2.54
CA GLN A 142 -18.19 1.18 3.88
C GLN A 142 -18.30 -0.16 4.59
N LYS A 143 -18.49 -0.12 5.91
CA LYS A 143 -18.63 -1.31 6.78
C LYS A 143 -19.76 -2.25 6.39
N ASN A 144 -20.76 -1.74 5.67
CA ASN A 144 -21.87 -2.53 5.13
C ASN A 144 -21.62 -3.13 3.75
N GLY A 145 -20.39 -3.01 3.23
CA GLY A 145 -20.01 -3.51 1.91
C GLY A 145 -20.44 -2.62 0.73
N GLN A 146 -21.12 -1.51 0.98
CA GLN A 146 -21.51 -0.55 -0.07
C GLN A 146 -20.49 0.58 -0.19
N LYS A 147 -20.44 1.20 -1.35
CA LYS A 147 -19.67 2.43 -1.55
C LYS A 147 -20.47 3.65 -1.12
N GLY A 148 -19.77 4.62 -0.57
CA GLY A 148 -20.43 5.86 -0.14
C GLY A 148 -19.43 6.91 0.35
N TYR A 149 -19.93 8.09 0.62
CA TYR A 149 -19.15 9.28 0.96
C TYR A 149 -19.00 9.50 2.48
N TYR A 150 -19.54 8.66 3.33
CA TYR A 150 -19.62 8.93 4.77
C TYR A 150 -18.45 8.35 5.54
N SER A 151 -17.59 9.21 6.05
CA SER A 151 -16.36 8.83 6.76
C SER A 151 -16.56 8.05 8.06
N ASP A 152 -17.70 8.22 8.73
CA ASP A 152 -18.02 7.47 9.96
C ASP A 152 -18.37 5.98 9.69
N LYS A 153 -18.63 5.67 8.43
CA LYS A 153 -18.94 4.32 7.95
C LYS A 153 -17.83 3.67 7.13
N VAL A 154 -16.70 4.37 6.91
CA VAL A 154 -15.58 3.85 6.11
C VAL A 154 -15.08 2.54 6.69
N LEU A 155 -14.91 1.55 5.82
CA LEU A 155 -14.24 0.31 6.17
C LEU A 155 -12.75 0.61 6.38
N ALA A 156 -12.20 0.16 7.51
CA ALA A 156 -10.76 0.30 7.75
C ALA A 156 -9.96 -0.40 6.64
N TRP A 157 -8.91 0.24 6.14
CA TRP A 157 -8.05 -0.31 5.09
C TRP A 157 -7.57 -1.74 5.40
N SER A 158 -7.30 -2.04 6.66
CA SER A 158 -6.88 -3.37 7.11
C SER A 158 -7.97 -4.45 7.02
N LYS A 159 -9.17 -4.09 6.61
CA LYS A 159 -10.31 -4.98 6.40
C LYS A 159 -10.64 -5.20 4.92
N TYR A 160 -9.85 -4.63 4.00
CA TYR A 160 -9.98 -4.93 2.58
C TYR A 160 -9.53 -6.37 2.33
N GLU A 161 -10.46 -7.24 1.97
CA GLU A 161 -10.20 -8.68 1.77
C GLU A 161 -9.83 -9.00 0.31
N ASN A 162 -10.22 -8.13 -0.63
CA ASN A 162 -10.11 -8.36 -2.06
C ASN A 162 -9.38 -7.22 -2.77
N TYR A 163 -8.84 -7.55 -3.95
CA TYR A 163 -8.13 -6.63 -4.82
C TYR A 163 -9.03 -5.55 -5.44
N GLU A 164 -10.23 -5.91 -5.90
CA GLU A 164 -11.09 -5.04 -6.70
C GLU A 164 -11.45 -3.72 -5.98
N PRO A 165 -11.95 -3.73 -4.73
CA PRO A 165 -12.26 -2.48 -4.03
C PRO A 165 -11.04 -1.60 -3.78
N TYR A 166 -9.89 -2.23 -3.59
CA TYR A 166 -8.61 -1.53 -3.43
C TYR A 166 -8.22 -0.85 -4.75
N ARG A 167 -8.20 -1.59 -5.87
CA ARG A 167 -7.77 -1.08 -7.17
C ARG A 167 -8.66 0.04 -7.68
N GLU A 168 -9.96 -0.12 -7.53
CA GLU A 168 -10.90 0.91 -7.92
C GLU A 168 -10.67 2.24 -7.18
N LEU A 169 -10.32 2.17 -5.88
CA LEU A 169 -9.98 3.36 -5.12
C LEU A 169 -8.66 3.97 -5.61
N GLN A 170 -7.64 3.16 -5.88
CA GLN A 170 -6.36 3.64 -6.42
C GLN A 170 -6.52 4.33 -7.77
N SER A 171 -7.37 3.82 -8.65
CA SER A 171 -7.61 4.43 -9.98
C SER A 171 -8.33 5.78 -9.91
N THR A 172 -8.86 6.17 -8.75
CA THR A 172 -9.52 7.46 -8.53
C THR A 172 -8.65 8.47 -7.78
N LEU A 173 -7.50 8.05 -7.26
CA LEU A 173 -6.54 8.89 -6.54
C LEU A 173 -5.47 9.46 -7.45
#